data_dbe3aeaaf008dcda1bec68b940980397
#
_entry.id   dbe3aeaaf008dcda1bec68b940980397
#
_cell.length_a   1.000
_cell.length_b   1.000
_cell.length_c   1.000
_cell.angle_alpha   90.00
_cell.angle_beta   90.00
_cell.angle_gamma   90.00
#
_symmetry.space_group_name_H-M   'P 1'
#
loop_
_entity.id
_entity.type
_entity.pdbx_description
1 polymer ?
#
loop_
_entity_poly.entity_id
_entity_poly.type
_entity_poly.pdbx_seq_one_letter_code
_entity_poly.pdbx_strand_id
1 'polypeptide(L)'
;MDHQGAELQVDLATGLLEGVTQIASPNCDARPPGVEPDLIVVHGISLPPGEFGGPWIDRLFTNTLPGDAHPYFAEVGPLRVSSHLAVRRDGSVTQYVKFTDRAWHAGKSSFEGRDACNDYSIGIELEGTDTLPYAAAQYHALSRVIAALCMAYPRLSPDRVVGHSDIAPGRKTDPGPAFDWQHARALIDGACVRSYRT
;
A
#
# COMPACT_ATOMS: atom_id res chain seq x y z
N MET A 1 -24.55 -9.82 -11.05
CA MET A 1 -23.56 -10.16 -12.09
C MET A 1 -22.23 -10.04 -11.45
N ASP A 2 -21.63 -11.17 -11.09
CA ASP A 2 -20.33 -11.23 -10.43
C ASP A 2 -19.27 -10.77 -11.43
N HIS A 3 -18.78 -9.55 -11.26
CA HIS A 3 -17.53 -9.14 -11.89
C HIS A 3 -16.38 -9.89 -11.18
N GLN A 4 -16.15 -11.14 -11.57
CA GLN A 4 -14.86 -11.76 -11.39
C GLN A 4 -13.88 -11.00 -12.29
N GLY A 5 -13.36 -9.89 -11.76
CA GLY A 5 -12.29 -9.14 -12.42
C GLY A 5 -11.11 -10.08 -12.64
N ALA A 6 -10.42 -9.96 -13.79
CA ALA A 6 -9.22 -10.73 -14.10
C ALA A 6 -8.28 -10.77 -12.89
N GLU A 7 -7.64 -11.92 -12.68
CA GLU A 7 -6.65 -12.11 -11.62
C GLU A 7 -5.50 -11.12 -11.82
N LEU A 8 -5.12 -10.39 -10.77
CA LEU A 8 -3.99 -9.48 -10.83
C LEU A 8 -2.70 -10.32 -10.87
N GLN A 9 -1.74 -9.91 -11.68
CA GLN A 9 -0.45 -10.58 -11.81
C GLN A 9 0.68 -9.56 -11.67
N VAL A 10 1.80 -10.00 -11.10
CA VAL A 10 3.02 -9.20 -11.02
C VAL A 10 3.96 -9.66 -12.12
N ASP A 11 4.33 -8.74 -13.00
CA ASP A 11 5.45 -8.97 -13.92
C ASP A 11 6.76 -8.86 -13.15
N LEU A 12 7.40 -9.99 -12.89
CA LEU A 12 8.66 -10.06 -12.15
C LEU A 12 9.84 -9.40 -12.87
N ALA A 13 9.77 -9.27 -14.20
CA ALA A 13 10.84 -8.63 -14.97
C ALA A 13 10.83 -7.10 -14.78
N THR A 14 9.66 -6.51 -14.63
CA THR A 14 9.49 -5.06 -14.46
C THR A 14 9.21 -4.64 -13.02
N GLY A 15 8.73 -5.56 -12.18
CA GLY A 15 8.24 -5.25 -10.82
C GLY A 15 6.90 -4.52 -10.82
N LEU A 16 6.13 -4.61 -11.91
CA LEU A 16 4.85 -3.93 -12.05
C LEU A 16 3.66 -4.88 -11.84
N LEU A 17 2.59 -4.36 -11.28
CA LEU A 17 1.30 -5.02 -11.18
C LEU A 17 0.52 -4.77 -12.46
N GLU A 18 0.14 -5.84 -13.14
CA GLU A 18 -0.60 -5.75 -14.40
C GLU A 18 -2.05 -5.30 -14.19
N GLY A 19 -2.59 -4.58 -15.16
CA GLY A 19 -4.00 -4.17 -15.17
C GLY A 19 -4.36 -3.03 -14.22
N VAL A 20 -3.38 -2.33 -13.63
CA VAL A 20 -3.59 -1.17 -12.76
C VAL A 20 -2.98 0.10 -13.36
N THR A 21 -3.44 1.26 -12.89
CA THR A 21 -2.86 2.55 -13.29
C THR A 21 -1.42 2.66 -12.79
N GLN A 22 -0.52 3.16 -13.66
CA GLN A 22 0.89 3.37 -13.32
C GLN A 22 1.20 4.87 -13.31
N ILE A 23 1.71 5.37 -12.18
CA ILE A 23 2.17 6.76 -12.00
C ILE A 23 3.52 6.71 -11.28
N ALA A 24 4.64 6.94 -11.99
CA ALA A 24 5.96 6.78 -11.39
C ALA A 24 6.25 7.88 -10.35
N SER A 25 6.58 7.45 -9.13
CA SER A 25 7.08 8.33 -8.06
C SER A 25 8.60 8.47 -8.14
N PRO A 26 9.16 9.68 -8.01
CA PRO A 26 10.60 9.86 -7.87
C PRO A 26 11.11 9.55 -6.44
N ASN A 27 10.20 9.32 -5.48
CA ASN A 27 10.53 9.10 -4.06
C ASN A 27 10.76 7.60 -3.79
N CYS A 28 11.74 7.04 -4.47
CA CYS A 28 12.16 5.65 -4.32
C CYS A 28 13.64 5.50 -4.64
N ASP A 29 14.20 4.38 -4.25
CA ASP A 29 15.57 3.99 -4.57
C ASP A 29 15.70 2.45 -4.62
N ALA A 30 16.89 1.95 -4.91
CA ALA A 30 17.13 0.52 -4.94
C ALA A 30 17.04 -0.10 -3.53
N ARG A 31 16.49 -1.30 -3.43
CA ARG A 31 16.59 -2.07 -2.19
C ARG A 31 18.04 -2.44 -1.91
N PRO A 32 18.42 -2.66 -0.64
CA PRO A 32 19.74 -3.18 -0.31
C PRO A 32 20.03 -4.48 -1.06
N PRO A 33 21.30 -4.74 -1.47
CA PRO A 33 21.65 -5.92 -2.21
C PRO A 33 21.21 -7.23 -1.53
N GLY A 34 20.55 -8.12 -2.28
CA GLY A 34 20.06 -9.42 -1.79
C GLY A 34 18.82 -9.36 -0.92
N VAL A 35 18.21 -8.18 -0.75
CA VAL A 35 16.95 -8.03 -0.01
C VAL A 35 15.77 -8.12 -0.96
N GLU A 36 14.91 -9.09 -0.71
CA GLU A 36 13.61 -9.25 -1.36
C GLU A 36 12.47 -8.84 -0.41
N PRO A 37 11.32 -8.41 -0.94
CA PRO A 37 10.14 -8.14 -0.10
C PRO A 37 9.73 -9.39 0.70
N ASP A 38 9.57 -9.20 2.01
CA ASP A 38 9.09 -10.24 2.92
C ASP A 38 8.05 -9.74 3.94
N LEU A 39 7.55 -8.49 3.76
CA LEU A 39 6.55 -7.86 4.60
C LEU A 39 5.62 -6.99 3.75
N ILE A 40 4.33 -6.95 4.07
CA ILE A 40 3.37 -5.99 3.51
C ILE A 40 2.89 -5.08 4.62
N VAL A 41 2.98 -3.77 4.39
CA VAL A 41 2.52 -2.75 5.34
C VAL A 41 1.32 -2.02 4.77
N VAL A 42 0.21 -2.10 5.49
CA VAL A 42 -1.04 -1.42 5.16
C VAL A 42 -1.07 -0.07 5.87
N HIS A 43 -1.35 0.97 5.09
CA HIS A 43 -1.45 2.36 5.54
C HIS A 43 -2.86 2.90 5.32
N GLY A 44 -3.13 4.06 5.94
CA GLY A 44 -4.31 4.87 5.65
C GLY A 44 -3.91 6.29 5.28
N ILE A 45 -4.42 6.81 4.18
CA ILE A 45 -4.13 8.16 3.71
C ILE A 45 -5.38 8.88 3.27
N SER A 46 -5.50 10.17 3.63
CA SER A 46 -6.47 11.09 3.05
C SER A 46 -5.84 12.46 2.82
N LEU A 47 -6.12 13.08 1.70
CA LEU A 47 -5.61 14.40 1.34
C LEU A 47 -6.68 15.24 0.64
N PRO A 48 -7.08 16.36 1.25
CA PRO A 48 -6.76 16.81 2.63
C PRO A 48 -7.25 15.81 3.69
N PRO A 49 -6.87 15.96 4.96
CA PRO A 49 -7.31 15.05 6.03
C PRO A 49 -8.84 14.92 6.09
N GLY A 50 -9.32 13.65 5.96
CA GLY A 50 -10.75 13.34 5.97
C GLY A 50 -11.48 13.54 4.64
N GLU A 51 -10.81 14.03 3.60
CA GLU A 51 -11.37 14.15 2.26
C GLU A 51 -10.86 13.04 1.35
N PHE A 52 -11.73 12.56 0.45
CA PHE A 52 -11.44 11.43 -0.43
C PHE A 52 -11.60 11.82 -1.89
N GLY A 53 -10.90 11.09 -2.77
CA GLY A 53 -10.88 11.35 -4.20
C GLY A 53 -9.91 12.46 -4.60
N GLY A 54 -10.01 12.88 -5.86
CA GLY A 54 -9.13 13.90 -6.42
C GLY A 54 -7.68 13.42 -6.65
N PRO A 55 -6.80 14.32 -7.10
CA PRO A 55 -5.46 13.97 -7.53
C PRO A 55 -4.40 14.11 -6.44
N TRP A 56 -4.77 14.37 -5.21
CA TRP A 56 -3.83 14.88 -4.20
C TRP A 56 -2.81 13.84 -3.74
N ILE A 57 -3.21 12.57 -3.61
CA ILE A 57 -2.28 11.47 -3.27
C ILE A 57 -1.25 11.31 -4.40
N ASP A 58 -1.70 11.30 -5.67
CA ASP A 58 -0.81 11.22 -6.82
C ASP A 58 0.18 12.39 -6.84
N ARG A 59 -0.31 13.61 -6.56
CA ARG A 59 0.52 14.81 -6.51
C ARG A 59 1.51 14.81 -5.35
N LEU A 60 1.13 14.28 -4.18
CA LEU A 60 2.06 14.11 -3.06
C LEU A 60 3.20 13.17 -3.46
N PHE A 61 2.87 12.00 -4.00
CA PHE A 61 3.87 10.98 -4.36
C PHE A 61 4.72 11.35 -5.56
N THR A 62 4.29 12.30 -6.38
CA THR A 62 5.06 12.84 -7.52
C THR A 62 5.71 14.18 -7.25
N ASN A 63 5.67 14.70 -6.00
CA ASN A 63 6.22 15.99 -5.60
C ASN A 63 5.61 17.19 -6.35
N THR A 64 4.37 17.08 -6.77
CA THR A 64 3.62 18.13 -7.50
C THR A 64 2.45 18.69 -6.71
N LEU A 65 2.36 18.38 -5.40
CA LEU A 65 1.30 18.86 -4.53
C LEU A 65 1.42 20.39 -4.35
N PRO A 66 0.41 21.18 -4.77
CA PRO A 66 0.46 22.64 -4.64
C PRO A 66 0.23 23.03 -3.18
N GLY A 67 1.23 23.67 -2.55
CA GLY A 67 1.18 24.03 -1.13
C GLY A 67 0.15 25.11 -0.79
N ASP A 68 -0.35 25.84 -1.79
CA ASP A 68 -1.36 26.90 -1.65
C ASP A 68 -2.81 26.41 -1.82
N ALA A 69 -3.02 25.20 -2.32
CA ALA A 69 -4.36 24.66 -2.56
C ALA A 69 -5.10 24.26 -1.26
N HIS A 70 -4.37 23.97 -0.19
CA HIS A 70 -4.93 23.70 1.13
C HIS A 70 -3.87 23.94 2.21
N PRO A 71 -4.20 24.47 3.41
CA PRO A 71 -3.22 24.73 4.48
C PRO A 71 -2.37 23.52 4.84
N TYR A 72 -2.96 22.35 4.92
CA TYR A 72 -2.26 21.09 5.19
C TYR A 72 -1.23 20.72 4.11
N PHE A 73 -1.42 21.16 2.87
CA PHE A 73 -0.49 20.87 1.78
C PHE A 73 0.81 21.65 1.90
N ALA A 74 0.80 22.83 2.53
CA ALA A 74 2.01 23.54 2.86
C ALA A 74 2.92 22.76 3.82
N GLU A 75 2.32 21.98 4.72
CA GLU A 75 3.03 21.13 5.67
C GLU A 75 3.57 19.85 5.01
N VAL A 76 2.73 19.13 4.27
CA VAL A 76 3.07 17.78 3.75
C VAL A 76 3.72 17.81 2.37
N GLY A 77 3.49 18.86 1.58
CA GLY A 77 4.05 18.97 0.23
C GLY A 77 5.58 18.90 0.13
N PRO A 78 6.34 19.41 1.11
CA PRO A 78 7.80 19.24 1.15
C PRO A 78 8.28 17.82 1.44
N LEU A 79 7.39 16.94 1.96
CA LEU A 79 7.76 15.57 2.28
C LEU A 79 8.11 14.80 1.00
N ARG A 80 9.16 14.00 1.09
CA ARG A 80 9.58 13.09 0.04
C ARG A 80 9.16 11.68 0.45
N VAL A 81 7.90 11.35 0.19
CA VAL A 81 7.28 10.07 0.57
C VAL A 81 6.62 9.42 -0.65
N SER A 82 6.44 8.14 -0.59
CA SER A 82 5.72 7.34 -1.58
C SER A 82 5.17 6.09 -0.94
N SER A 83 4.37 5.34 -1.69
CA SER A 83 4.06 3.94 -1.41
C SER A 83 4.19 3.14 -2.71
N HIS A 84 4.21 1.82 -2.63
CA HIS A 84 4.20 1.01 -3.85
C HIS A 84 2.84 1.12 -4.54
N LEU A 85 1.77 1.04 -3.76
CA LEU A 85 0.40 1.08 -4.26
C LEU A 85 -0.47 2.04 -3.45
N ALA A 86 -1.50 2.60 -4.08
CA ALA A 86 -2.66 3.16 -3.40
C ALA A 86 -3.94 2.53 -3.92
N VAL A 87 -4.88 2.28 -3.01
CA VAL A 87 -6.22 1.74 -3.27
C VAL A 87 -7.24 2.82 -2.90
N ARG A 88 -7.96 3.32 -3.89
CA ARG A 88 -8.99 4.34 -3.72
C ARG A 88 -10.26 3.74 -3.12
N ARG A 89 -11.18 4.61 -2.68
CA ARG A 89 -12.47 4.20 -2.08
C ARG A 89 -13.32 3.28 -2.97
N ASP A 90 -13.23 3.43 -4.27
CA ASP A 90 -13.91 2.60 -5.28
C ASP A 90 -13.21 1.26 -5.57
N GLY A 91 -12.05 1.01 -4.95
CA GLY A 91 -11.23 -0.18 -5.17
C GLY A 91 -10.27 -0.06 -6.34
N SER A 92 -10.22 1.08 -7.04
CA SER A 92 -9.21 1.29 -8.07
C SER A 92 -7.81 1.35 -7.46
N VAL A 93 -6.83 0.77 -8.18
CA VAL A 93 -5.45 0.63 -7.72
C VAL A 93 -4.52 1.43 -8.62
N THR A 94 -3.64 2.20 -8.00
CA THR A 94 -2.54 2.91 -8.68
C THR A 94 -1.22 2.42 -8.12
N GLN A 95 -0.27 2.09 -9.00
CA GLN A 95 1.11 1.77 -8.62
C GLN A 95 2.04 2.95 -8.88
N TYR A 96 2.85 3.30 -7.85
CA TYR A 96 3.79 4.42 -7.90
C TYR A 96 5.25 3.98 -7.91
N VAL A 97 5.57 2.87 -7.24
CA VAL A 97 6.92 2.34 -7.14
C VAL A 97 6.91 0.87 -7.54
N LYS A 98 7.89 0.45 -8.31
CA LYS A 98 8.09 -0.96 -8.67
C LYS A 98 8.34 -1.78 -7.40
N PHE A 99 7.86 -3.01 -7.35
CA PHE A 99 8.08 -3.86 -6.18
C PHE A 99 9.55 -4.25 -5.99
N THR A 100 10.34 -4.19 -7.06
CA THR A 100 11.80 -4.36 -7.01
C THR A 100 12.53 -3.22 -6.32
N ASP A 101 11.92 -2.05 -6.26
CA ASP A 101 12.49 -0.86 -5.67
C ASP A 101 11.96 -0.64 -4.24
N ARG A 102 12.60 0.24 -3.50
CA ARG A 102 12.24 0.63 -2.15
C ARG A 102 11.41 1.91 -2.17
N ALA A 103 10.11 1.83 -1.85
CA ALA A 103 9.29 3.00 -1.60
C ALA A 103 9.56 3.59 -0.20
N TRP A 104 9.28 4.87 -0.03
CA TRP A 104 9.56 5.60 1.22
C TRP A 104 8.26 5.83 2.01
N HIS A 105 7.72 4.76 2.64
CA HIS A 105 6.43 4.76 3.34
C HIS A 105 6.49 4.53 4.84
N ALA A 106 7.47 3.77 5.33
CA ALA A 106 7.50 3.30 6.72
C ALA A 106 8.26 4.26 7.67
N GLY A 107 9.19 5.07 7.15
CA GLY A 107 10.04 5.92 7.98
C GLY A 107 10.85 5.11 9.00
N LYS A 108 11.05 5.67 10.21
CA LYS A 108 11.68 4.92 11.31
C LYS A 108 10.72 3.84 11.79
N SER A 109 11.08 2.59 11.61
CA SER A 109 10.21 1.44 11.80
C SER A 109 11.01 0.18 12.11
N SER A 110 10.35 -0.78 12.77
CA SER A 110 10.94 -2.08 13.09
C SER A 110 9.86 -3.16 13.09
N PHE A 111 10.18 -4.35 12.59
CA PHE A 111 9.31 -5.52 12.63
C PHE A 111 10.12 -6.75 13.02
N GLU A 112 9.69 -7.47 14.07
CA GLU A 112 10.36 -8.67 14.60
C GLU A 112 11.86 -8.45 14.88
N GLY A 113 12.21 -7.25 15.42
CA GLY A 113 13.60 -6.89 15.76
C GLY A 113 14.45 -6.47 14.56
N ARG A 114 13.89 -6.34 13.38
CA ARG A 114 14.54 -5.92 12.15
C ARG A 114 14.12 -4.49 11.81
N ASP A 115 15.05 -3.56 11.82
CA ASP A 115 14.82 -2.14 11.55
C ASP A 115 14.64 -1.85 10.06
N ALA A 116 14.27 -0.59 9.74
CA ALA A 116 14.18 -0.04 8.39
C ALA A 116 13.23 -0.83 7.47
N CYS A 117 11.96 -0.97 7.86
CA CYS A 117 10.96 -1.75 7.12
C CYS A 117 10.82 -1.35 5.64
N ASN A 118 11.14 -0.12 5.24
CA ASN A 118 11.19 0.25 3.81
C ASN A 118 12.06 -0.70 3.00
N ASP A 119 13.15 -1.21 3.56
CA ASP A 119 14.13 -2.01 2.84
C ASP A 119 13.55 -3.33 2.32
N TYR A 120 12.62 -3.93 3.08
CA TYR A 120 12.12 -5.28 2.85
C TYR A 120 10.59 -5.37 2.79
N SER A 121 9.88 -4.25 2.81
CA SER A 121 8.42 -4.27 2.74
C SER A 121 7.87 -3.72 1.43
N ILE A 122 6.60 -4.04 1.19
CA ILE A 122 5.74 -3.42 0.19
C ILE A 122 4.69 -2.61 0.93
N GLY A 123 4.67 -1.27 0.74
CA GLY A 123 3.66 -0.40 1.31
C GLY A 123 2.43 -0.31 0.41
N ILE A 124 1.25 -0.39 1.01
CA ILE A 124 -0.05 -0.23 0.34
C ILE A 124 -0.86 0.79 1.12
N GLU A 125 -1.12 1.94 0.49
CA GLU A 125 -2.00 2.97 1.04
C GLU A 125 -3.45 2.66 0.70
N LEU A 126 -4.34 2.75 1.68
CA LEU A 126 -5.77 2.76 1.48
C LEU A 126 -6.30 4.17 1.69
N GLU A 127 -7.04 4.71 0.73
CA GLU A 127 -7.67 6.01 0.90
C GLU A 127 -8.69 5.95 2.03
N GLY A 128 -8.36 6.55 3.18
CA GLY A 128 -9.13 6.42 4.41
C GLY A 128 -8.60 7.25 5.55
N THR A 129 -9.21 7.07 6.71
CA THR A 129 -8.82 7.68 7.99
C THR A 129 -8.89 6.66 9.11
N ASP A 130 -8.30 6.99 10.25
CA ASP A 130 -8.34 6.14 11.45
C ASP A 130 -9.76 5.87 11.97
N THR A 131 -10.72 6.75 11.67
CA THR A 131 -12.03 6.78 12.32
C THR A 131 -13.21 6.49 11.39
N LEU A 132 -13.03 6.56 10.08
CA LEU A 132 -14.08 6.27 9.10
C LEU A 132 -13.91 4.87 8.51
N PRO A 133 -14.97 4.07 8.43
CA PRO A 133 -14.90 2.74 7.84
C PRO A 133 -14.35 2.76 6.41
N TYR A 134 -13.49 1.81 6.10
CA TYR A 134 -13.03 1.56 4.74
C TYR A 134 -14.15 0.94 3.90
N ALA A 135 -14.13 1.18 2.59
CA ALA A 135 -15.15 0.66 1.69
C ALA A 135 -14.91 -0.83 1.37
N ALA A 136 -15.98 -1.60 1.18
CA ALA A 136 -15.88 -3.01 0.82
C ALA A 136 -15.02 -3.24 -0.44
N ALA A 137 -15.11 -2.35 -1.43
CA ALA A 137 -14.30 -2.40 -2.65
C ALA A 137 -12.80 -2.35 -2.36
N GLN A 138 -12.37 -1.60 -1.31
CA GLN A 138 -10.96 -1.52 -0.90
C GLN A 138 -10.46 -2.84 -0.32
N TYR A 139 -11.25 -3.51 0.53
CA TYR A 139 -10.88 -4.82 1.07
C TYR A 139 -10.77 -5.88 -0.02
N HIS A 140 -11.67 -5.88 -1.00
CA HIS A 140 -11.59 -6.78 -2.15
C HIS A 140 -10.37 -6.49 -3.04
N ALA A 141 -10.07 -5.23 -3.31
CA ALA A 141 -8.88 -4.85 -4.07
C ALA A 141 -7.60 -5.23 -3.31
N LEU A 142 -7.52 -4.92 -2.01
CA LEU A 142 -6.39 -5.25 -1.15
C LEU A 142 -6.12 -6.76 -1.13
N SER A 143 -7.16 -7.58 -0.95
CA SER A 143 -7.00 -9.05 -0.90
C SER A 143 -6.49 -9.62 -2.22
N ARG A 144 -6.94 -9.10 -3.36
CA ARG A 144 -6.47 -9.50 -4.70
C ARG A 144 -5.02 -9.09 -4.95
N VAL A 145 -4.66 -7.87 -4.56
CA VAL A 145 -3.28 -7.37 -4.63
C VAL A 145 -2.36 -8.23 -3.79
N ILE A 146 -2.72 -8.52 -2.53
CA ILE A 146 -1.91 -9.34 -1.64
C ILE A 146 -1.75 -10.76 -2.18
N ALA A 147 -2.80 -11.37 -2.73
CA ALA A 147 -2.72 -12.69 -3.35
C ALA A 147 -1.72 -12.70 -4.53
N ALA A 148 -1.77 -11.71 -5.42
CA ALA A 148 -0.81 -11.56 -6.51
C ALA A 148 0.64 -11.40 -6.01
N LEU A 149 0.83 -10.61 -4.95
CA LEU A 149 2.14 -10.41 -4.33
C LEU A 149 2.68 -11.70 -3.68
N CYS A 150 1.85 -12.46 -2.96
CA CYS A 150 2.25 -13.74 -2.36
C CYS A 150 2.62 -14.79 -3.42
N MET A 151 1.96 -14.77 -4.58
CA MET A 151 2.32 -15.64 -5.71
C MET A 151 3.67 -15.23 -6.33
N ALA A 152 3.94 -13.94 -6.44
CA ALA A 152 5.15 -13.41 -7.07
C ALA A 152 6.39 -13.46 -6.16
N TYR A 153 6.20 -13.26 -4.85
CA TYR A 153 7.28 -13.18 -3.85
C TYR A 153 7.09 -14.25 -2.77
N PRO A 154 7.79 -15.38 -2.84
CA PRO A 154 7.58 -16.56 -1.96
C PRO A 154 7.83 -16.29 -0.46
N ARG A 155 8.49 -15.18 -0.12
CA ARG A 155 8.72 -14.76 1.27
C ARG A 155 7.54 -14.01 1.87
N LEU A 156 6.61 -13.54 1.04
CA LEU A 156 5.36 -12.92 1.49
C LEU A 156 4.33 -14.01 1.83
N SER A 157 3.57 -13.76 2.87
CA SER A 157 2.44 -14.60 3.28
C SER A 157 1.35 -13.75 3.92
N PRO A 158 0.10 -14.24 4.03
CA PRO A 158 -0.96 -13.54 4.75
C PRO A 158 -0.59 -13.13 6.18
N ASP A 159 0.22 -13.93 6.88
CA ASP A 159 0.66 -13.65 8.26
C ASP A 159 1.66 -12.48 8.33
N ARG A 160 2.26 -12.11 7.21
CA ARG A 160 3.22 -11.01 7.10
C ARG A 160 2.58 -9.73 6.54
N VAL A 161 1.27 -9.57 6.75
CA VAL A 161 0.51 -8.35 6.43
C VAL A 161 0.20 -7.63 7.74
N VAL A 162 0.74 -6.42 7.91
CA VAL A 162 0.67 -5.65 9.17
C VAL A 162 0.27 -4.21 8.90
N GLY A 163 -0.14 -3.47 9.93
CA GLY A 163 -0.39 -2.04 9.87
C GLY A 163 0.87 -1.21 10.08
N HIS A 164 0.85 0.05 9.67
CA HIS A 164 1.93 0.99 9.99
C HIS A 164 2.10 1.16 11.49
N SER A 165 1.01 1.14 12.26
CA SER A 165 1.01 1.16 13.72
C SER A 165 1.79 -0.01 14.35
N ASP A 166 1.81 -1.18 13.70
CA ASP A 166 2.50 -2.36 14.22
C ASP A 166 4.03 -2.24 14.08
N ILE A 167 4.51 -1.57 13.04
CA ILE A 167 5.94 -1.38 12.77
C ILE A 167 6.51 -0.05 13.31
N ALA A 168 5.65 0.86 13.74
CA ALA A 168 6.02 2.17 14.28
C ALA A 168 5.12 2.56 15.47
N PRO A 169 5.03 1.70 16.52
CA PRO A 169 4.14 1.93 17.66
C PRO A 169 4.45 3.26 18.36
N GLY A 170 3.40 3.97 18.74
CA GLY A 170 3.50 5.29 19.39
C GLY A 170 3.85 6.45 18.46
N ARG A 171 4.24 6.18 17.20
CA ARG A 171 4.53 7.19 16.17
C ARG A 171 3.44 7.24 15.11
N LYS A 172 2.84 6.11 14.79
CA LYS A 172 1.83 5.95 13.75
C LYS A 172 0.63 5.19 14.27
N THR A 173 -0.53 5.51 13.72
CA THR A 173 -1.84 4.94 14.09
C THR A 173 -2.50 4.21 12.93
N ASP A 174 -2.12 4.55 11.70
CA ASP A 174 -2.71 4.01 10.48
C ASP A 174 -2.45 2.50 10.31
N PRO A 175 -3.41 1.77 9.71
CA PRO A 175 -4.66 2.21 9.09
C PRO A 175 -5.76 2.60 10.08
N GLY A 176 -5.50 2.56 11.39
CA GLY A 176 -6.39 2.99 12.45
C GLY A 176 -7.46 1.96 12.85
N PRO A 177 -8.20 2.24 13.94
CA PRO A 177 -9.19 1.31 14.50
C PRO A 177 -10.43 1.11 13.61
N ALA A 178 -10.67 1.96 12.62
CA ALA A 178 -11.76 1.79 11.66
C ALA A 178 -11.44 0.77 10.55
N PHE A 179 -10.19 0.29 10.47
CA PHE A 179 -9.82 -0.79 9.57
C PHE A 179 -10.16 -2.15 10.19
N ASP A 180 -11.05 -2.89 9.53
CA ASP A 180 -11.48 -4.22 9.98
C ASP A 180 -10.47 -5.30 9.58
N TRP A 181 -9.50 -5.54 10.47
CA TRP A 181 -8.49 -6.57 10.28
C TRP A 181 -9.07 -7.98 10.17
N GLN A 182 -10.14 -8.29 10.89
CA GLN A 182 -10.77 -9.62 10.83
C GLN A 182 -11.35 -9.86 9.43
N HIS A 183 -12.09 -8.89 8.92
CA HIS A 183 -12.64 -8.93 7.56
C HIS A 183 -11.54 -8.98 6.49
N ALA A 184 -10.51 -8.14 6.61
CA ALA A 184 -9.37 -8.13 5.70
C ALA A 184 -8.66 -9.48 5.63
N ARG A 185 -8.32 -10.08 6.78
CA ARG A 185 -7.65 -11.38 6.85
C ARG A 185 -8.49 -12.48 6.22
N ALA A 186 -9.80 -12.56 6.50
CA ALA A 186 -10.68 -13.54 5.89
C ALA A 186 -10.70 -13.45 4.35
N LEU A 187 -10.68 -12.22 3.79
CA LEU A 187 -10.64 -12.03 2.34
C LEU A 187 -9.25 -12.37 1.75
N ILE A 188 -8.17 -12.00 2.43
CA ILE A 188 -6.79 -12.29 2.02
C ILE A 188 -6.56 -13.80 1.96
N ASP A 189 -6.89 -14.52 3.03
CA ASP A 189 -6.77 -15.98 3.11
C ASP A 189 -7.56 -16.65 1.99
N GLY A 190 -8.82 -16.25 1.80
CA GLY A 190 -9.65 -16.74 0.73
C GLY A 190 -9.13 -16.46 -0.66
N ALA A 191 -8.47 -15.33 -0.89
CA ALA A 191 -7.86 -14.97 -2.17
C ALA A 191 -6.58 -15.80 -2.41
N CYS A 192 -5.68 -15.90 -1.43
CA CYS A 192 -4.44 -16.67 -1.54
C CYS A 192 -4.71 -18.15 -1.80
N VAL A 193 -5.69 -18.78 -1.10
CA VAL A 193 -6.05 -20.18 -1.35
C VAL A 193 -6.54 -20.42 -2.78
N ARG A 194 -7.26 -19.48 -3.37
CA ARG A 194 -7.73 -19.59 -4.77
C ARG A 194 -6.57 -19.52 -5.75
N SER A 195 -5.66 -18.59 -5.58
CA SER A 195 -4.50 -18.38 -6.48
C SER A 195 -3.51 -19.56 -6.48
N TYR A 196 -3.44 -20.36 -5.41
CA TYR A 196 -2.61 -21.59 -5.38
C TYR A 196 -3.25 -22.79 -6.09
N ARG A 197 -4.50 -22.69 -6.52
CA ARG A 197 -5.25 -23.79 -7.16
C ARG A 197 -5.39 -23.66 -8.68
N THR A 198 -5.00 -22.52 -9.23
CA THR A 198 -4.98 -22.23 -10.67
C THR A 198 -3.59 -22.44 -11.24
#